data_13980f0a445fbe822ffb2dfd438da373
#
_entry.id   13980f0a445fbe822ffb2dfd438da373
#
_cell.length_a   1.000
_cell.length_b   1.000
_cell.length_c   1.000
_cell.angle_alpha   90.00
_cell.angle_beta   90.00
_cell.angle_gamma   90.00
#
_symmetry.space_group_name_H-M   'P 1'
#
loop_
_entity.id
_entity.type
_entity.pdbx_description
1 polymer ?
#
loop_
_entity_poly.entity_id
_entity_poly.type
_entity_poly.pdbx_seq_one_letter_code
_entity_poly.pdbx_strand_id
1 'polypeptide(L)'
;MWFPNRQAGEQTQNGTMISGTTGLIGLLGQPVRHSLSPAMHNAALDAMGLDWRYMALPCAQSDLGSVLSGLRAVNCRGLNVTIPHKQAVASHCTELSALASRLQAVNTLIPADNGGWYGHNTDAEGFLAPLQDTSEAWRGGTAVVLGCGGSARAVVAGLQQLPLNAIHIAGRRDTALAAFLSDLRQPAEEETVPLVGIPLEESRIRELLTQACLVVNTTPVGMEGHQDGSTMPLSQDIWNDLEAKTTLYDLIYTPRPTPWLTLGAERGCRTIDGLEMLVQQGAASLRRWSGCSTVPVDVMRQAALNCLASTRR
;
A
#
# COMPACT_ATOMS: atom_id res chain seq x y z
N MET A 1 47.28 -9.23 -36.38
CA MET A 1 46.34 -8.59 -35.46
C MET A 1 45.00 -9.25 -35.62
N TRP A 2 44.59 -9.99 -34.65
CA TRP A 2 43.47 -10.93 -34.74
C TRP A 2 42.31 -10.34 -33.87
N PHE A 3 41.18 -10.03 -34.48
CA PHE A 3 39.93 -9.69 -33.75
C PHE A 3 39.01 -10.90 -33.84
N PRO A 4 38.58 -11.48 -32.71
CA PRO A 4 37.58 -12.54 -32.75
C PRO A 4 36.18 -11.97 -32.98
N ASN A 5 35.48 -12.63 -33.88
CA ASN A 5 34.09 -12.46 -34.25
C ASN A 5 33.18 -12.64 -33.01
N ARG A 6 32.44 -11.62 -32.59
CA ARG A 6 31.39 -11.78 -31.61
C ARG A 6 30.14 -12.26 -32.29
N GLN A 7 29.76 -13.48 -31.96
CA GLN A 7 28.48 -14.05 -32.36
C GLN A 7 27.31 -13.27 -31.71
N ALA A 8 26.28 -12.99 -32.52
CA ALA A 8 25.00 -12.47 -32.13
C ALA A 8 24.28 -13.46 -31.19
N GLY A 9 23.84 -13.04 -30.03
CA GLY A 9 23.06 -13.88 -29.12
C GLY A 9 22.97 -13.43 -27.69
N GLU A 10 23.12 -12.14 -27.37
CA GLU A 10 22.72 -11.62 -26.05
C GLU A 10 21.60 -10.61 -26.25
N GLN A 11 20.39 -10.98 -25.85
CA GLN A 11 19.33 -10.05 -25.60
C GLN A 11 19.79 -9.12 -24.46
N THR A 12 20.37 -8.00 -24.83
CA THR A 12 20.63 -6.89 -23.91
C THR A 12 19.29 -6.43 -23.37
N GLN A 13 19.08 -6.56 -22.08
CA GLN A 13 18.09 -5.76 -21.37
C GLN A 13 18.39 -4.30 -21.71
N ASN A 14 17.63 -3.71 -22.62
CA ASN A 14 17.71 -2.30 -22.94
C ASN A 14 17.12 -1.51 -21.77
N GLY A 15 17.86 -1.40 -20.68
CA GLY A 15 17.59 -0.37 -19.67
C GLY A 15 17.80 1.00 -20.34
N THR A 16 16.80 1.88 -20.30
CA THR A 16 16.92 3.24 -20.82
C THR A 16 18.14 3.91 -20.20
N MET A 17 19.05 4.42 -21.05
CA MET A 17 20.30 5.04 -20.60
C MET A 17 19.97 6.33 -19.84
N ILE A 18 20.53 6.50 -18.63
CA ILE A 18 20.39 7.74 -17.87
C ILE A 18 21.20 8.84 -18.54
N SER A 19 20.57 9.97 -18.80
CA SER A 19 21.14 11.16 -19.43
C SER A 19 20.95 12.41 -18.58
N GLY A 20 21.43 13.55 -19.04
CA GLY A 20 21.22 14.85 -18.38
C GLY A 20 19.76 15.32 -18.37
N THR A 21 18.87 14.69 -19.17
CA THR A 21 17.44 15.02 -19.26
C THR A 21 16.56 14.08 -18.45
N THR A 22 17.13 12.97 -17.93
CA THR A 22 16.38 11.95 -17.21
C THR A 22 15.71 12.52 -15.95
N GLY A 23 14.38 12.44 -15.88
CA GLY A 23 13.61 12.91 -14.74
C GLY A 23 13.75 12.00 -13.51
N LEU A 24 13.80 12.60 -12.32
CA LEU A 24 13.84 11.87 -11.06
C LEU A 24 12.45 11.73 -10.46
N ILE A 25 12.09 10.51 -10.06
CA ILE A 25 11.01 10.20 -9.11
C ILE A 25 11.54 9.22 -8.06
N GLY A 26 10.86 9.07 -6.92
CA GLY A 26 11.41 8.19 -5.90
C GLY A 26 10.50 7.83 -4.74
N LEU A 27 11.06 7.05 -3.81
CA LEU A 27 10.41 6.62 -2.56
C LEU A 27 11.19 7.14 -1.36
N LEU A 28 10.57 8.00 -0.55
CA LEU A 28 11.09 8.45 0.74
C LEU A 28 10.60 7.52 1.86
N GLY A 29 11.51 7.09 2.72
CA GLY A 29 11.19 6.27 3.88
C GLY A 29 12.44 5.74 4.59
N GLN A 30 12.25 5.01 5.69
CA GLN A 30 13.36 4.38 6.41
C GLN A 30 12.85 3.20 7.25
N PRO A 31 13.27 1.94 6.92
CA PRO A 31 14.12 1.57 5.78
C PRO A 31 13.34 1.46 4.46
N VAL A 32 14.02 1.67 3.31
CA VAL A 32 13.44 1.51 1.96
C VAL A 32 14.24 0.56 1.07
N ARG A 33 15.28 -0.06 1.63
CA ARG A 33 16.23 -0.91 0.88
C ARG A 33 15.58 -2.12 0.21
N HIS A 34 14.54 -2.68 0.84
CA HIS A 34 13.83 -3.88 0.37
C HIS A 34 12.55 -3.58 -0.38
N SER A 35 12.32 -2.31 -0.73
CA SER A 35 11.11 -1.92 -1.45
C SER A 35 11.11 -2.45 -2.88
N LEU A 36 9.97 -2.99 -3.30
CA LEU A 36 9.72 -3.42 -4.68
C LEU A 36 9.39 -2.24 -5.61
N SER A 37 9.10 -1.05 -5.04
CA SER A 37 8.68 0.12 -5.82
C SER A 37 9.66 0.51 -6.93
N PRO A 38 11.00 0.52 -6.72
CA PRO A 38 11.94 0.82 -7.81
C PRO A 38 11.82 -0.15 -8.99
N ALA A 39 11.70 -1.46 -8.72
CA ALA A 39 11.57 -2.46 -9.79
C ALA A 39 10.28 -2.26 -10.59
N MET A 40 9.15 -2.08 -9.90
CA MET A 40 7.83 -1.89 -10.52
C MET A 40 7.77 -0.62 -11.37
N HIS A 41 8.17 0.51 -10.78
CA HIS A 41 8.06 1.79 -11.46
C HIS A 41 9.02 1.89 -12.66
N ASN A 42 10.27 1.45 -12.52
CA ASN A 42 11.21 1.51 -13.63
C ASN A 42 10.77 0.63 -14.81
N ALA A 43 10.21 -0.56 -14.54
CA ALA A 43 9.65 -1.39 -15.61
C ALA A 43 8.47 -0.69 -16.32
N ALA A 44 7.61 0.00 -15.57
CA ALA A 44 6.50 0.76 -16.15
C ALA A 44 7.00 1.97 -16.95
N LEU A 45 7.99 2.70 -16.45
CA LEU A 45 8.59 3.86 -17.12
C LEU A 45 9.21 3.46 -18.47
N ASP A 46 9.93 2.35 -18.49
CA ASP A 46 10.51 1.79 -19.73
C ASP A 46 9.42 1.38 -20.72
N ALA A 47 8.35 0.73 -20.25
CA ALA A 47 7.23 0.33 -21.09
C ALA A 47 6.41 1.54 -21.63
N MET A 48 6.39 2.64 -20.88
CA MET A 48 5.73 3.91 -21.29
C MET A 48 6.64 4.80 -22.14
N GLY A 49 7.91 4.47 -22.33
CA GLY A 49 8.88 5.29 -23.04
C GLY A 49 9.19 6.62 -22.33
N LEU A 50 9.03 6.69 -21.01
CA LEU A 50 9.32 7.88 -20.20
C LEU A 50 10.79 7.90 -19.78
N ASP A 51 11.51 8.98 -20.15
CA ASP A 51 12.90 9.21 -19.70
C ASP A 51 12.90 9.67 -18.22
N TRP A 52 12.43 8.80 -17.31
CA TRP A 52 12.44 9.00 -15.87
C TRP A 52 13.06 7.80 -15.19
N ARG A 53 13.56 8.01 -13.95
CA ARG A 53 14.05 6.92 -13.10
C ARG A 53 13.50 7.05 -11.68
N TYR A 54 13.04 5.91 -11.18
CA TYR A 54 12.53 5.77 -9.82
C TYR A 54 13.62 5.21 -8.91
N MET A 55 13.90 5.91 -7.82
CA MET A 55 14.93 5.54 -6.86
C MET A 55 14.38 5.40 -5.44
N ALA A 56 14.96 4.48 -4.66
CA ALA A 56 14.76 4.45 -3.22
C ALA A 56 15.66 5.51 -2.56
N LEU A 57 15.05 6.40 -1.79
CA LEU A 57 15.71 7.55 -1.15
C LEU A 57 15.56 7.42 0.38
N PRO A 58 16.49 6.73 1.06
CA PRO A 58 16.43 6.63 2.51
C PRO A 58 16.60 8.03 3.13
N CYS A 59 15.69 8.37 4.05
CA CYS A 59 15.63 9.68 4.67
C CYS A 59 15.30 9.53 6.15
N ALA A 60 16.10 10.14 7.04
CA ALA A 60 15.75 10.26 8.44
C ALA A 60 14.63 11.28 8.65
N GLN A 61 13.85 11.14 9.71
CA GLN A 61 12.74 12.06 9.99
C GLN A 61 13.23 13.49 10.24
N SER A 62 14.40 13.66 10.84
CA SER A 62 15.04 14.97 11.05
C SER A 62 15.36 15.72 9.77
N ASP A 63 15.58 14.99 8.67
CA ASP A 63 16.07 15.54 7.42
C ASP A 63 14.95 15.75 6.38
N LEU A 64 13.73 15.32 6.72
CA LEU A 64 12.59 15.28 5.79
C LEU A 64 12.35 16.63 5.09
N GLY A 65 12.32 17.72 5.83
CA GLY A 65 12.09 19.05 5.27
C GLY A 65 13.17 19.49 4.31
N SER A 66 14.46 19.29 4.67
CA SER A 66 15.60 19.63 3.84
C SER A 66 15.65 18.80 2.56
N VAL A 67 15.37 17.49 2.68
CA VAL A 67 15.31 16.56 1.53
C VAL A 67 14.18 16.95 0.58
N LEU A 68 12.99 17.24 1.08
CA LEU A 68 11.85 17.66 0.25
C LEU A 68 12.12 18.97 -0.48
N SER A 69 12.74 19.96 0.20
CA SER A 69 13.13 21.22 -0.41
C SER A 69 14.19 21.03 -1.49
N GLY A 70 15.22 20.21 -1.23
CA GLY A 70 16.26 19.88 -2.20
C GLY A 70 15.73 19.15 -3.43
N LEU A 71 14.88 18.13 -3.23
CA LEU A 71 14.27 17.40 -4.35
C LEU A 71 13.35 18.30 -5.19
N ARG A 72 12.65 19.24 -4.56
CA ARG A 72 11.86 20.23 -5.30
C ARG A 72 12.75 21.18 -6.12
N ALA A 73 13.85 21.63 -5.54
CA ALA A 73 14.81 22.54 -6.22
C ALA A 73 15.48 21.91 -7.44
N VAL A 74 15.68 20.59 -7.45
CA VAL A 74 16.25 19.85 -8.61
C VAL A 74 15.17 19.31 -9.54
N ASN A 75 13.92 19.81 -9.45
CA ASN A 75 12.80 19.43 -10.31
C ASN A 75 12.45 17.94 -10.26
N CYS A 76 12.52 17.30 -9.09
CA CYS A 76 11.98 15.97 -8.88
C CYS A 76 10.49 15.95 -9.28
N ARG A 77 10.10 14.97 -10.11
CA ARG A 77 8.77 14.91 -10.73
C ARG A 77 7.70 14.30 -9.86
N GLY A 78 8.09 13.68 -8.75
CA GLY A 78 7.15 13.09 -7.80
C GLY A 78 7.81 12.14 -6.84
N LEU A 79 7.17 11.93 -5.68
CA LEU A 79 7.68 11.05 -4.65
C LEU A 79 6.56 10.18 -4.06
N ASN A 80 6.83 8.91 -3.87
CA ASN A 80 6.08 8.15 -2.87
C ASN A 80 6.71 8.37 -1.49
N VAL A 81 5.89 8.22 -0.47
CA VAL A 81 6.29 8.33 0.93
C VAL A 81 5.80 7.09 1.68
N THR A 82 6.69 6.46 2.43
CA THR A 82 6.38 5.31 3.26
C THR A 82 6.77 5.53 4.73
N ILE A 83 6.70 4.49 5.53
CA ILE A 83 7.07 4.52 6.96
C ILE A 83 8.49 5.09 7.12
N PRO A 84 8.70 5.96 8.12
CA PRO A 84 7.76 6.46 9.13
C PRO A 84 7.09 7.79 8.74
N HIS A 85 7.23 8.28 7.53
CA HIS A 85 7.03 9.68 7.13
C HIS A 85 5.62 10.05 6.68
N LYS A 86 4.70 9.08 6.44
CA LYS A 86 3.37 9.35 5.86
C LYS A 86 2.55 10.42 6.59
N GLN A 87 2.68 10.53 7.91
CA GLN A 87 2.01 11.56 8.69
C GLN A 87 2.81 12.86 8.72
N ALA A 88 4.12 12.75 9.01
CA ALA A 88 4.99 13.92 9.15
C ALA A 88 5.09 14.75 7.87
N VAL A 89 5.04 14.11 6.70
CA VAL A 89 5.19 14.80 5.41
C VAL A 89 4.02 15.75 5.10
N ALA A 90 2.85 15.54 5.70
CA ALA A 90 1.67 16.38 5.49
C ALA A 90 1.94 17.86 5.86
N SER A 91 2.71 18.11 6.92
CA SER A 91 3.09 19.47 7.33
C SER A 91 4.08 20.16 6.39
N HIS A 92 4.69 19.43 5.48
CA HIS A 92 5.62 19.94 4.46
C HIS A 92 4.93 20.14 3.08
N CYS A 93 3.64 19.82 2.97
CA CYS A 93 2.87 20.07 1.75
C CYS A 93 2.26 21.47 1.78
N THR A 94 2.22 22.14 0.64
CA THR A 94 1.51 23.41 0.48
C THR A 94 0.01 23.20 0.39
N GLU A 95 -0.40 22.03 -0.11
CA GLU A 95 -1.80 21.63 -0.26
C GLU A 95 -1.93 20.13 -0.06
N LEU A 96 -3.10 19.71 0.41
CA LEU A 96 -3.46 18.30 0.58
C LEU A 96 -4.76 18.01 -0.18
N SER A 97 -4.83 16.81 -0.78
CA SER A 97 -6.13 16.31 -1.25
C SER A 97 -7.09 16.10 -0.08
N ALA A 98 -8.40 16.17 -0.33
CA ALA A 98 -9.42 15.93 0.68
C ALA A 98 -9.19 14.60 1.41
N LEU A 99 -8.84 13.54 0.66
CA LEU A 99 -8.54 12.22 1.23
C LEU A 99 -7.28 12.26 2.12
N ALA A 100 -6.17 12.83 1.64
CA ALA A 100 -4.93 12.92 2.43
C ALA A 100 -5.11 13.74 3.71
N SER A 101 -5.87 14.83 3.63
CA SER A 101 -6.24 15.67 4.78
C SER A 101 -7.07 14.87 5.79
N ARG A 102 -8.11 14.15 5.35
CA ARG A 102 -8.96 13.32 6.21
C ARG A 102 -8.16 12.19 6.88
N LEU A 103 -7.28 11.51 6.13
CA LEU A 103 -6.47 10.41 6.65
C LEU A 103 -5.30 10.88 7.52
N GLN A 104 -4.95 12.17 7.49
CA GLN A 104 -3.73 12.69 8.09
C GLN A 104 -2.48 11.89 7.65
N ALA A 105 -2.49 11.44 6.40
CA ALA A 105 -1.45 10.58 5.84
C ALA A 105 -1.30 10.81 4.33
N VAL A 106 -0.06 11.08 3.92
CA VAL A 106 0.35 11.27 2.54
C VAL A 106 1.29 10.14 2.13
N ASN A 107 1.02 9.48 1.02
CA ASN A 107 1.94 8.49 0.43
C ASN A 107 2.42 8.89 -0.97
N THR A 108 1.89 9.98 -1.53
CA THR A 108 2.23 10.46 -2.87
C THR A 108 2.35 11.97 -2.86
N LEU A 109 3.50 12.48 -3.30
CA LEU A 109 3.78 13.90 -3.46
C LEU A 109 3.88 14.24 -4.95
N ILE A 110 3.22 15.32 -5.33
CA ILE A 110 3.19 15.85 -6.69
C ILE A 110 3.75 17.27 -6.63
N PRO A 111 4.66 17.68 -7.53
CA PRO A 111 5.11 19.06 -7.59
C PRO A 111 3.92 20.02 -7.75
N ALA A 112 3.80 21.02 -6.88
CA ALA A 112 2.77 22.03 -6.97
C ALA A 112 3.29 23.26 -7.76
N ASP A 113 2.39 23.99 -8.46
CA ASP A 113 2.74 25.14 -9.28
C ASP A 113 3.34 26.30 -8.46
N ASN A 114 2.96 26.41 -7.19
CA ASN A 114 3.47 27.39 -6.24
C ASN A 114 4.88 27.10 -5.69
N GLY A 115 5.57 26.11 -6.23
CA GLY A 115 6.94 25.72 -5.84
C GLY A 115 7.03 24.72 -4.70
N GLY A 116 5.90 24.32 -4.07
CA GLY A 116 5.81 23.33 -3.02
C GLY A 116 5.45 21.92 -3.50
N TRP A 117 4.86 21.15 -2.59
CA TRP A 117 4.34 19.80 -2.83
C TRP A 117 2.84 19.74 -2.57
N TYR A 118 2.09 19.13 -3.48
CA TYR A 118 0.72 18.69 -3.26
C TYR A 118 0.74 17.25 -2.71
N GLY A 119 0.15 17.06 -1.54
CA GLY A 119 0.09 15.77 -0.86
C GLY A 119 -1.18 14.99 -1.19
N HIS A 120 -1.02 13.73 -1.60
CA HIS A 120 -2.13 12.83 -1.92
C HIS A 120 -1.95 11.47 -1.22
N ASN A 121 -3.04 10.68 -1.16
CA ASN A 121 -3.01 9.31 -0.67
C ASN A 121 -3.59 8.37 -1.72
N THR A 122 -2.76 7.47 -2.25
CA THR A 122 -3.14 6.44 -3.24
C THR A 122 -3.34 5.06 -2.61
N ASP A 123 -3.08 4.89 -1.30
CA ASP A 123 -3.21 3.59 -0.63
C ASP A 123 -4.67 3.10 -0.63
N ALA A 124 -5.64 4.00 -0.45
CA ALA A 124 -7.06 3.64 -0.47
C ALA A 124 -7.51 3.12 -1.83
N GLU A 125 -7.07 3.79 -2.92
CA GLU A 125 -7.32 3.35 -4.30
C GLU A 125 -6.67 1.98 -4.56
N GLY A 126 -5.41 1.81 -4.12
CA GLY A 126 -4.69 0.55 -4.24
C GLY A 126 -5.34 -0.61 -3.48
N PHE A 127 -5.83 -0.34 -2.28
CA PHE A 127 -6.55 -1.33 -1.46
C PHE A 127 -7.86 -1.77 -2.10
N LEU A 128 -8.62 -0.82 -2.66
CA LEU A 128 -9.91 -1.11 -3.26
C LEU A 128 -9.83 -1.89 -4.57
N ALA A 129 -8.76 -1.71 -5.35
CA ALA A 129 -8.67 -2.24 -6.70
C ALA A 129 -9.03 -3.74 -6.82
N PRO A 130 -8.51 -4.66 -5.98
CA PRO A 130 -8.87 -6.08 -6.07
C PRO A 130 -10.27 -6.41 -5.52
N LEU A 131 -10.98 -5.44 -4.94
CA LEU A 131 -12.33 -5.62 -4.36
C LEU A 131 -13.45 -5.10 -5.27
N GLN A 132 -13.15 -4.25 -6.25
CA GLN A 132 -14.16 -3.55 -7.07
C GLN A 132 -14.97 -4.50 -7.95
N ASP A 133 -14.37 -5.53 -8.53
CA ASP A 133 -15.04 -6.49 -9.43
C ASP A 133 -16.12 -7.34 -8.72
N THR A 134 -16.16 -7.29 -7.40
CA THR A 134 -17.07 -8.06 -6.56
C THR A 134 -17.94 -7.19 -5.66
N SER A 135 -18.27 -5.96 -6.09
CA SER A 135 -18.96 -4.97 -5.26
C SER A 135 -20.28 -5.48 -4.64
N GLU A 136 -21.05 -6.31 -5.34
CA GLU A 136 -22.27 -6.91 -4.81
C GLU A 136 -22.02 -7.91 -3.67
N ALA A 137 -20.84 -8.53 -3.61
CA ALA A 137 -20.48 -9.45 -2.53
C ALA A 137 -20.34 -8.75 -1.16
N TRP A 138 -20.19 -7.43 -1.14
CA TRP A 138 -20.03 -6.63 0.07
C TRP A 138 -21.35 -6.06 0.60
N ARG A 139 -22.43 -6.12 -0.19
CA ARG A 139 -23.72 -5.52 0.15
C ARG A 139 -24.29 -6.10 1.44
N GLY A 140 -24.48 -5.21 2.41
CA GLY A 140 -25.02 -5.59 3.72
C GLY A 140 -24.08 -6.40 4.60
N GLY A 141 -22.84 -6.63 4.15
CA GLY A 141 -21.82 -7.37 4.88
C GLY A 141 -21.12 -6.53 5.95
N THR A 142 -20.29 -7.20 6.74
CA THR A 142 -19.45 -6.58 7.77
C THR A 142 -17.99 -6.84 7.45
N ALA A 143 -17.14 -5.80 7.57
CA ALA A 143 -15.70 -5.94 7.46
C ALA A 143 -15.03 -5.86 8.86
N VAL A 144 -13.98 -6.66 9.06
CA VAL A 144 -13.13 -6.61 10.26
C VAL A 144 -11.72 -6.20 9.84
N VAL A 145 -11.21 -5.12 10.44
CA VAL A 145 -9.85 -4.60 10.23
C VAL A 145 -9.00 -4.88 11.46
N LEU A 146 -7.97 -5.68 11.32
CA LEU A 146 -7.01 -5.96 12.38
C LEU A 146 -5.91 -4.90 12.35
N GLY A 147 -5.84 -4.08 13.41
CA GLY A 147 -4.91 -2.97 13.55
C GLY A 147 -5.54 -1.59 13.31
N CYS A 148 -4.97 -0.57 13.96
CA CYS A 148 -5.37 0.84 13.89
C CYS A 148 -4.16 1.76 13.60
N GLY A 149 -3.26 1.32 12.72
CA GLY A 149 -2.07 2.07 12.28
C GLY A 149 -2.31 2.92 11.03
N GLY A 150 -1.21 3.43 10.47
CA GLY A 150 -1.26 4.30 9.28
C GLY A 150 -1.89 3.64 8.06
N SER A 151 -1.62 2.35 7.79
CA SER A 151 -2.24 1.63 6.66
C SER A 151 -3.73 1.37 6.88
N ALA A 152 -4.15 1.13 8.15
CA ALA A 152 -5.55 0.94 8.48
C ALA A 152 -6.41 2.15 8.11
N ARG A 153 -5.87 3.38 8.18
CA ARG A 153 -6.59 4.61 7.79
C ARG A 153 -7.02 4.56 6.33
N ALA A 154 -6.10 4.19 5.45
CA ALA A 154 -6.38 4.07 4.02
C ALA A 154 -7.35 2.90 3.72
N VAL A 155 -7.19 1.77 4.43
CA VAL A 155 -8.09 0.61 4.34
C VAL A 155 -9.51 1.01 4.73
N VAL A 156 -9.70 1.66 5.88
CA VAL A 156 -11.03 2.12 6.33
C VAL A 156 -11.64 3.09 5.33
N ALA A 157 -10.86 4.05 4.81
CA ALA A 157 -11.35 4.99 3.79
C ALA A 157 -11.75 4.28 2.48
N GLY A 158 -11.07 3.21 2.13
CA GLY A 158 -11.46 2.35 1.01
C GLY A 158 -12.75 1.60 1.32
N LEU A 159 -12.83 0.94 2.48
CA LEU A 159 -14.00 0.16 2.90
C LEU A 159 -15.28 1.00 3.00
N GLN A 160 -15.17 2.28 3.37
CA GLN A 160 -16.30 3.21 3.38
C GLN A 160 -16.91 3.47 1.99
N GLN A 161 -16.25 3.09 0.91
CA GLN A 161 -16.78 3.16 -0.46
C GLN A 161 -17.51 1.88 -0.90
N LEU A 162 -17.47 0.83 -0.08
CA LEU A 162 -18.18 -0.42 -0.34
C LEU A 162 -19.55 -0.42 0.37
N PRO A 163 -20.55 -1.13 -0.16
CA PRO A 163 -21.90 -1.17 0.41
C PRO A 163 -21.99 -2.08 1.65
N LEU A 164 -21.12 -1.82 2.63
CA LEU A 164 -21.04 -2.53 3.91
C LEU A 164 -22.06 -1.98 4.93
N ASN A 165 -22.49 -2.82 5.86
CA ASN A 165 -23.30 -2.39 7.02
C ASN A 165 -22.48 -1.83 8.15
N ALA A 166 -21.25 -2.33 8.36
CA ALA A 166 -20.35 -1.87 9.41
C ALA A 166 -18.90 -2.24 9.12
N ILE A 167 -17.97 -1.47 9.69
CA ILE A 167 -16.53 -1.74 9.70
C ILE A 167 -16.09 -1.81 11.16
N HIS A 168 -15.67 -2.99 11.60
CA HIS A 168 -15.11 -3.21 12.93
C HIS A 168 -13.59 -3.07 12.88
N ILE A 169 -13.03 -2.23 13.74
CA ILE A 169 -11.59 -1.98 13.84
C ILE A 169 -11.08 -2.58 15.15
N ALA A 170 -10.23 -3.60 15.07
CA ALA A 170 -9.65 -4.25 16.22
C ALA A 170 -8.29 -3.65 16.59
N GLY A 171 -8.16 -3.11 17.78
CA GLY A 171 -6.94 -2.46 18.27
C GLY A 171 -6.47 -3.01 19.62
N ARG A 172 -5.15 -3.16 19.81
CA ARG A 172 -4.56 -3.64 21.08
C ARG A 172 -4.60 -2.63 22.23
N ARG A 173 -4.64 -1.34 21.91
CA ARG A 173 -4.61 -0.25 22.88
C ARG A 173 -5.84 0.63 22.71
N ASP A 174 -6.68 0.70 23.73
CA ASP A 174 -7.94 1.44 23.71
C ASP A 174 -7.75 2.93 23.37
N THR A 175 -6.69 3.56 23.93
CA THR A 175 -6.39 4.96 23.66
C THR A 175 -6.04 5.22 22.20
N ALA A 176 -5.26 4.32 21.57
CA ALA A 176 -4.90 4.44 20.16
C ALA A 176 -6.10 4.15 19.25
N LEU A 177 -6.96 3.21 19.63
CA LEU A 177 -8.18 2.88 18.91
C LEU A 177 -9.18 4.06 18.99
N ALA A 178 -9.36 4.65 20.15
CA ALA A 178 -10.24 5.82 20.34
C ALA A 178 -9.76 7.03 19.52
N ALA A 179 -8.46 7.31 19.53
CA ALA A 179 -7.86 8.37 18.71
C ALA A 179 -8.07 8.08 17.21
N PHE A 180 -7.80 6.86 16.77
CA PHE A 180 -8.00 6.42 15.38
C PHE A 180 -9.44 6.64 14.91
N LEU A 181 -10.43 6.25 15.71
CA LEU A 181 -11.84 6.43 15.39
C LEU A 181 -12.24 7.90 15.39
N SER A 182 -11.72 8.69 16.34
CA SER A 182 -11.97 10.13 16.39
C SER A 182 -11.46 10.84 15.14
N ASP A 183 -10.26 10.50 14.69
CA ASP A 183 -9.63 11.10 13.51
C ASP A 183 -10.36 10.75 12.20
N LEU A 184 -11.01 9.59 12.13
CA LEU A 184 -11.71 9.13 10.93
C LEU A 184 -13.21 9.39 10.93
N ARG A 185 -13.77 9.94 12.01
CA ARG A 185 -15.18 10.35 12.03
C ARG A 185 -15.42 11.42 10.99
N GLN A 186 -16.43 11.17 10.17
CA GLN A 186 -16.93 12.17 9.23
C GLN A 186 -17.98 13.07 9.90
N PRO A 187 -18.21 14.28 9.36
CA PRO A 187 -19.35 15.08 9.76
C PRO A 187 -20.65 14.29 9.67
N ALA A 188 -21.59 14.55 10.59
CA ALA A 188 -22.85 13.78 10.70
C ALA A 188 -23.79 13.91 9.49
N GLU A 189 -23.44 14.72 8.51
CA GLU A 189 -24.25 14.99 7.31
C GLU A 189 -23.99 14.01 6.16
N GLU A 190 -22.94 13.16 6.23
CA GLU A 190 -22.65 12.15 5.24
C GLU A 190 -23.12 10.77 5.72
N GLU A 191 -23.95 10.09 4.93
CA GLU A 191 -24.26 8.66 5.12
C GLU A 191 -22.98 7.84 4.89
N THR A 192 -22.31 7.49 5.97
CA THR A 192 -21.09 6.68 5.91
C THR A 192 -21.28 5.36 6.63
N VAL A 193 -20.55 4.35 6.17
CA VAL A 193 -20.53 3.04 6.84
C VAL A 193 -20.07 3.21 8.30
N PRO A 194 -20.84 2.75 9.30
CA PRO A 194 -20.50 2.88 10.70
C PRO A 194 -19.14 2.26 11.05
N LEU A 195 -18.33 3.00 11.82
CA LEU A 195 -17.05 2.54 12.36
C LEU A 195 -17.22 2.13 13.82
N VAL A 196 -16.87 0.87 14.13
CA VAL A 196 -16.99 0.29 15.46
C VAL A 196 -15.63 -0.15 15.96
N GLY A 197 -15.13 0.49 17.02
CA GLY A 197 -13.88 0.07 17.68
C GLY A 197 -14.12 -1.13 18.59
N ILE A 198 -13.24 -2.12 18.51
CA ILE A 198 -13.26 -3.29 19.38
C ILE A 198 -11.88 -3.55 19.96
N PRO A 199 -11.75 -3.92 21.24
CA PRO A 199 -10.50 -4.44 21.76
C PRO A 199 -10.05 -5.67 20.94
N LEU A 200 -8.75 -5.83 20.73
CA LEU A 200 -8.19 -7.04 20.11
C LEU A 200 -8.21 -8.20 21.09
N GLU A 201 -9.40 -8.62 21.49
CA GLU A 201 -9.68 -9.77 22.35
C GLU A 201 -10.24 -10.91 21.51
N GLU A 202 -9.67 -12.09 21.64
CA GLU A 202 -9.99 -13.23 20.80
C GLU A 202 -11.47 -13.65 20.84
N SER A 203 -12.10 -13.61 22.02
CA SER A 203 -13.51 -13.97 22.19
C SER A 203 -14.46 -13.05 21.38
N ARG A 204 -14.22 -11.75 21.41
CA ARG A 204 -15.02 -10.77 20.67
C ARG A 204 -14.80 -10.83 19.16
N ILE A 205 -13.55 -11.08 18.74
CA ILE A 205 -13.23 -11.21 17.34
C ILE A 205 -13.85 -12.48 16.76
N ARG A 206 -13.83 -13.59 17.49
CA ARG A 206 -14.43 -14.86 17.07
C ARG A 206 -15.92 -14.70 16.66
N GLU A 207 -16.71 -14.00 17.46
CA GLU A 207 -18.12 -13.73 17.12
C GLU A 207 -18.27 -12.92 15.83
N LEU A 208 -17.39 -11.93 15.61
CA LEU A 208 -17.44 -11.11 14.42
C LEU A 208 -16.98 -11.84 13.17
N LEU A 209 -15.99 -12.73 13.28
CA LEU A 209 -15.48 -13.51 12.15
C LEU A 209 -16.52 -14.42 11.52
N THR A 210 -17.47 -14.94 12.31
CA THR A 210 -18.57 -15.78 11.79
C THR A 210 -19.55 -15.00 10.89
N GLN A 211 -19.55 -13.66 10.99
CA GLN A 211 -20.47 -12.79 10.24
C GLN A 211 -19.71 -11.92 9.22
N ALA A 212 -18.37 -11.91 9.26
CA ALA A 212 -17.58 -11.07 8.41
C ALA A 212 -17.54 -11.57 6.97
N CYS A 213 -17.83 -10.68 6.01
CA CYS A 213 -17.60 -10.95 4.59
C CYS A 213 -16.15 -10.66 4.17
N LEU A 214 -15.45 -9.81 4.92
CA LEU A 214 -14.07 -9.41 4.67
C LEU A 214 -13.29 -9.23 5.98
N VAL A 215 -12.12 -9.83 6.07
CA VAL A 215 -11.16 -9.61 7.15
C VAL A 215 -9.85 -9.09 6.58
N VAL A 216 -9.37 -7.95 7.10
CA VAL A 216 -8.16 -7.27 6.60
C VAL A 216 -7.10 -7.23 7.69
N ASN A 217 -5.93 -7.82 7.45
CA ASN A 217 -4.76 -7.64 8.31
C ASN A 217 -3.98 -6.39 7.87
N THR A 218 -3.98 -5.37 8.72
CA THR A 218 -3.18 -4.15 8.54
C THR A 218 -2.00 -4.06 9.51
N THR A 219 -1.78 -5.11 10.31
CA THR A 219 -0.68 -5.23 11.25
C THR A 219 0.57 -5.80 10.57
N PRO A 220 1.77 -5.62 11.14
CA PRO A 220 2.97 -6.27 10.63
C PRO A 220 3.08 -7.76 11.04
N VAL A 221 2.12 -8.30 11.78
CA VAL A 221 2.15 -9.69 12.25
C VAL A 221 2.01 -10.66 11.08
N GLY A 222 2.96 -11.56 10.93
CA GLY A 222 3.09 -12.48 9.79
C GLY A 222 4.07 -12.01 8.72
N MET A 223 4.62 -10.79 8.83
CA MET A 223 5.65 -10.27 7.92
C MET A 223 7.02 -10.89 8.24
N GLU A 224 7.79 -11.21 7.22
CA GLU A 224 9.15 -11.71 7.37
C GLU A 224 10.03 -10.71 8.16
N GLY A 225 10.73 -11.22 9.19
CA GLY A 225 11.55 -10.40 10.07
C GLY A 225 10.79 -9.63 11.16
N HIS A 226 9.48 -9.85 11.33
CA HIS A 226 8.74 -9.27 12.44
C HIS A 226 9.18 -9.88 13.79
N GLN A 227 9.43 -9.02 14.79
CA GLN A 227 10.19 -9.38 15.99
C GLN A 227 9.38 -10.10 17.09
N ASP A 228 8.06 -10.12 17.03
CA ASP A 228 7.24 -10.72 18.10
C ASP A 228 7.09 -12.26 18.01
N GLY A 229 7.68 -12.89 16.99
CA GLY A 229 7.64 -14.33 16.76
C GLY A 229 6.27 -14.88 16.35
N SER A 230 5.24 -14.04 16.31
CA SER A 230 3.91 -14.44 15.86
C SER A 230 3.86 -14.49 14.33
N THR A 231 3.35 -15.60 13.80
CA THR A 231 3.20 -15.82 12.35
C THR A 231 1.80 -15.50 11.84
N MET A 232 0.83 -15.36 12.75
CA MET A 232 -0.57 -15.06 12.44
C MET A 232 -1.10 -13.95 13.35
N PRO A 233 -1.96 -13.05 12.84
CA PRO A 233 -2.46 -11.91 13.63
C PRO A 233 -3.41 -12.29 14.76
N LEU A 234 -3.93 -13.53 14.77
CA LEU A 234 -4.76 -14.12 15.80
C LEU A 234 -4.38 -15.59 15.96
N SER A 235 -4.79 -16.23 17.06
CA SER A 235 -4.52 -17.65 17.29
C SER A 235 -5.17 -18.54 16.23
N GLN A 236 -4.59 -19.68 15.96
CA GLN A 236 -5.09 -20.62 14.96
C GLN A 236 -6.52 -21.09 15.26
N ASP A 237 -6.88 -21.22 16.53
CA ASP A 237 -8.20 -21.65 16.94
C ASP A 237 -9.32 -20.73 16.51
N ILE A 238 -9.05 -19.42 16.48
CA ILE A 238 -10.01 -18.42 15.98
C ILE A 238 -10.24 -18.58 14.48
N TRP A 239 -9.15 -18.80 13.73
CA TRP A 239 -9.24 -18.98 12.29
C TRP A 239 -9.97 -20.28 11.91
N ASN A 240 -10.11 -21.24 12.83
CA ASN A 240 -10.89 -22.47 12.60
C ASN A 240 -12.38 -22.20 12.38
N ASP A 241 -12.92 -21.09 12.87
CA ASP A 241 -14.32 -20.73 12.76
C ASP A 241 -14.64 -19.87 11.52
N LEU A 242 -13.65 -19.60 10.66
CA LEU A 242 -13.87 -18.87 9.40
C LEU A 242 -14.77 -19.66 8.47
N GLU A 243 -15.74 -18.95 7.89
CA GLU A 243 -16.60 -19.49 6.84
C GLU A 243 -15.95 -19.30 5.45
N ALA A 244 -16.13 -20.26 4.55
CA ALA A 244 -15.59 -20.21 3.19
C ALA A 244 -16.03 -18.97 2.38
N LYS A 245 -17.16 -18.35 2.75
CA LYS A 245 -17.64 -17.10 2.12
C LYS A 245 -16.82 -15.86 2.47
N THR A 246 -15.98 -15.95 3.53
CA THR A 246 -15.17 -14.81 3.98
C THR A 246 -13.98 -14.57 3.04
N THR A 247 -13.77 -13.32 2.67
CA THR A 247 -12.54 -12.91 1.99
C THR A 247 -11.48 -12.49 3.02
N LEU A 248 -10.26 -13.01 2.90
CA LEU A 248 -9.11 -12.64 3.72
C LEU A 248 -8.17 -11.76 2.90
N TYR A 249 -7.87 -10.58 3.41
CA TYR A 249 -6.94 -9.66 2.77
C TYR A 249 -5.79 -9.31 3.71
N ASP A 250 -4.58 -9.71 3.36
CA ASP A 250 -3.38 -9.37 4.10
C ASP A 250 -2.61 -8.26 3.37
N LEU A 251 -2.26 -7.17 4.05
CA LEU A 251 -1.42 -6.14 3.43
C LEU A 251 0.05 -6.56 3.29
N ILE A 252 0.41 -7.69 3.87
CA ILE A 252 1.74 -8.29 3.76
C ILE A 252 1.88 -9.00 2.42
N TYR A 253 3.04 -8.84 1.77
CA TYR A 253 3.41 -9.51 0.53
C TYR A 253 4.71 -10.34 0.65
N THR A 254 5.32 -10.38 1.85
CA THR A 254 6.49 -11.22 2.15
C THR A 254 6.41 -11.72 3.60
N PRO A 255 6.27 -13.04 3.85
CA PRO A 255 6.19 -14.14 2.91
C PRO A 255 4.93 -14.10 2.04
N ARG A 256 4.90 -14.90 0.96
CA ARG A 256 3.76 -14.96 0.04
C ARG A 256 3.50 -16.41 -0.39
N PRO A 257 2.31 -16.97 -0.04
CA PRO A 257 1.29 -16.40 0.87
C PRO A 257 1.79 -16.30 2.30
N THR A 258 1.11 -15.50 3.13
CA THR A 258 1.31 -15.52 4.59
C THR A 258 0.67 -16.78 5.20
N PRO A 259 1.11 -17.23 6.41
CA PRO A 259 0.58 -18.45 7.02
C PRO A 259 -0.95 -18.44 7.18
N TRP A 260 -1.55 -17.31 7.58
CA TRP A 260 -3.00 -17.26 7.76
C TRP A 260 -3.78 -17.19 6.44
N LEU A 261 -3.21 -16.62 5.37
CA LEU A 261 -3.81 -16.72 4.03
C LEU A 261 -3.76 -18.15 3.50
N THR A 262 -2.68 -18.90 3.80
CA THR A 262 -2.60 -20.32 3.48
C THR A 262 -3.71 -21.11 4.17
N LEU A 263 -3.88 -20.90 5.48
CA LEU A 263 -4.94 -21.54 6.27
C LEU A 263 -6.34 -21.17 5.73
N GLY A 264 -6.56 -19.90 5.36
CA GLY A 264 -7.82 -19.46 4.77
C GLY A 264 -8.12 -20.12 3.43
N ALA A 265 -7.11 -20.24 2.56
CA ALA A 265 -7.26 -20.91 1.26
C ALA A 265 -7.60 -22.40 1.43
N GLU A 266 -6.99 -23.11 2.40
CA GLU A 266 -7.32 -24.51 2.74
C GLU A 266 -8.79 -24.67 3.19
N ARG A 267 -9.42 -23.62 3.72
CA ARG A 267 -10.82 -23.58 4.13
C ARG A 267 -11.77 -23.09 3.03
N GLY A 268 -11.25 -22.80 1.84
CA GLY A 268 -12.05 -22.32 0.72
C GLY A 268 -12.34 -20.82 0.74
N CYS A 269 -11.70 -20.03 1.62
CA CYS A 269 -11.82 -18.58 1.62
C CYS A 269 -11.15 -17.98 0.38
N ARG A 270 -11.70 -16.90 -0.15
CA ARG A 270 -10.96 -16.04 -1.09
C ARG A 270 -9.84 -15.35 -0.35
N THR A 271 -8.61 -15.40 -0.87
CA THR A 271 -7.43 -14.77 -0.26
C THR A 271 -6.83 -13.73 -1.19
N ILE A 272 -6.43 -12.58 -0.63
CA ILE A 272 -5.78 -11.47 -1.32
C ILE A 272 -4.55 -11.09 -0.52
N ASP A 273 -3.39 -11.01 -1.15
CA ASP A 273 -2.16 -10.54 -0.50
C ASP A 273 -1.87 -9.06 -0.82
N GLY A 274 -0.90 -8.48 -0.12
CA GLY A 274 -0.57 -7.06 -0.22
C GLY A 274 0.11 -6.65 -1.52
N LEU A 275 0.50 -7.58 -2.39
CA LEU A 275 1.19 -7.25 -3.63
C LEU A 275 0.29 -6.46 -4.58
N GLU A 276 -0.98 -6.84 -4.69
CA GLU A 276 -1.91 -6.13 -5.57
C GLU A 276 -2.14 -4.69 -5.09
N MET A 277 -2.33 -4.47 -3.78
CA MET A 277 -2.40 -3.12 -3.22
C MET A 277 -1.13 -2.32 -3.53
N LEU A 278 0.06 -2.92 -3.37
CA LEU A 278 1.33 -2.27 -3.67
C LEU A 278 1.43 -1.84 -5.13
N VAL A 279 1.03 -2.69 -6.06
CA VAL A 279 1.04 -2.42 -7.51
C VAL A 279 0.05 -1.32 -7.85
N GLN A 280 -1.18 -1.44 -7.41
CA GLN A 280 -2.25 -0.51 -7.77
C GLN A 280 -2.05 0.90 -7.20
N GLN A 281 -1.58 1.04 -5.94
CA GLN A 281 -1.25 2.36 -5.38
C GLN A 281 -0.07 3.00 -6.12
N GLY A 282 0.92 2.19 -6.55
CA GLY A 282 2.04 2.67 -7.36
C GLY A 282 1.58 3.12 -8.74
N ALA A 283 0.70 2.37 -9.39
CA ALA A 283 0.09 2.75 -10.66
C ALA A 283 -0.72 4.04 -10.54
N ALA A 284 -1.47 4.21 -9.44
CA ALA A 284 -2.21 5.44 -9.14
C ALA A 284 -1.29 6.65 -8.97
N SER A 285 -0.14 6.47 -8.33
CA SER A 285 0.89 7.53 -8.22
C SER A 285 1.48 7.86 -9.59
N LEU A 286 1.81 6.85 -10.39
CA LEU A 286 2.40 7.04 -11.72
C LEU A 286 1.44 7.77 -12.68
N ARG A 287 0.13 7.46 -12.64
CA ARG A 287 -0.90 8.22 -13.38
C ARG A 287 -0.86 9.71 -13.04
N ARG A 288 -0.75 10.04 -11.75
CA ARG A 288 -0.73 11.43 -11.27
C ARG A 288 0.51 12.19 -11.69
N TRP A 289 1.68 11.54 -11.67
CA TRP A 289 2.93 12.18 -12.05
C TRP A 289 3.07 12.36 -13.56
N SER A 290 2.66 11.36 -14.34
CA SER A 290 2.81 11.37 -15.81
C SER A 290 1.68 12.09 -16.54
N GLY A 291 0.51 12.26 -15.90
CA GLY A 291 -0.71 12.71 -16.57
C GLY A 291 -1.35 11.66 -17.50
N CYS A 292 -0.76 10.46 -17.59
CA CYS A 292 -1.31 9.38 -18.41
C CYS A 292 -2.49 8.71 -17.69
N SER A 293 -3.62 8.54 -18.37
CA SER A 293 -4.80 7.87 -17.83
C SER A 293 -4.55 6.36 -17.63
N THR A 294 -3.74 5.75 -18.49
CA THR A 294 -3.40 4.32 -18.45
C THR A 294 -1.92 4.13 -18.16
N VAL A 295 -1.61 3.21 -17.27
CA VAL A 295 -0.26 2.76 -16.96
C VAL A 295 -0.18 1.23 -17.03
N PRO A 296 0.97 0.64 -17.35
CA PRO A 296 1.11 -0.80 -17.60
C PRO A 296 1.14 -1.59 -16.27
N VAL A 297 0.00 -1.75 -15.61
CA VAL A 297 -0.14 -2.41 -14.29
C VAL A 297 0.43 -3.83 -14.31
N ASP A 298 0.19 -4.59 -15.41
CA ASP A 298 0.69 -5.97 -15.52
C ASP A 298 2.22 -6.03 -15.59
N VAL A 299 2.85 -5.06 -16.26
CA VAL A 299 4.32 -4.92 -16.26
C VAL A 299 4.84 -4.63 -14.86
N MET A 300 4.18 -3.73 -14.11
CA MET A 300 4.52 -3.44 -12.72
C MET A 300 4.43 -4.68 -11.85
N ARG A 301 3.33 -5.41 -11.96
CA ARG A 301 3.08 -6.66 -11.20
C ARG A 301 4.14 -7.71 -11.51
N GLN A 302 4.44 -7.94 -12.78
CA GLN A 302 5.44 -8.92 -13.19
C GLN A 302 6.85 -8.54 -12.71
N ALA A 303 7.22 -7.27 -12.76
CA ALA A 303 8.50 -6.79 -12.24
C ALA A 303 8.63 -7.00 -10.71
N ALA A 304 7.56 -6.77 -9.96
CA ALA A 304 7.52 -7.03 -8.53
C ALA A 304 7.68 -8.53 -8.22
N LEU A 305 6.97 -9.40 -8.95
CA LEU A 305 7.08 -10.86 -8.81
C LEU A 305 8.49 -11.38 -9.12
N ASN A 306 9.12 -10.88 -10.18
CA ASN A 306 10.48 -11.24 -10.54
C ASN A 306 11.49 -10.81 -9.45
N CYS A 307 11.31 -9.63 -8.87
CA CYS A 307 12.14 -9.14 -7.77
C CYS A 307 12.01 -10.04 -6.53
N LEU A 308 10.79 -10.42 -6.14
CA LEU A 308 10.54 -11.34 -5.02
C LEU A 308 11.18 -12.72 -5.25
N ALA A 309 11.13 -13.23 -6.48
CA ALA A 309 11.74 -14.53 -6.83
C ALA A 309 13.28 -14.49 -6.77
N SER A 310 13.89 -13.35 -7.09
CA SER A 310 15.35 -13.18 -7.05
C SER A 310 15.91 -13.03 -5.63
N THR A 311 15.13 -12.50 -4.71
CA THR A 311 15.56 -12.28 -3.30
C THR A 311 15.56 -13.58 -2.47
N ARG A 312 14.90 -14.64 -2.96
CA ARG A 312 14.85 -15.96 -2.30
C ARG A 312 16.00 -16.90 -2.68
N ARG A 313 16.91 -16.48 -3.53
CA ARG A 313 18.14 -17.21 -3.93
C ARG A 313 19.34 -16.66 -3.20
#